data_9c5e85471b7685be5a1687dcaab5307a
#
_entry.id   9c5e85471b7685be5a1687dcaab5307a
#
_cell.length_a   1.000
_cell.length_b   1.000
_cell.length_c   1.000
_cell.angle_alpha   90.00
_cell.angle_beta   90.00
_cell.angle_gamma   90.00
#
_symmetry.space_group_name_H-M   'P 1'
#
loop_
_entity.id
_entity.type
_entity.pdbx_description
1 polymer ?
#
loop_
_entity_poly.entity_id
_entity_poly.type
_entity_poly.pdbx_seq_one_letter_code
_entity_poly.pdbx_strand_id
1 'polypeptide(L)'
;MARPEVAHRIKSYSAATGFVYQYQFVEVQKARRGLSLGNEYVYIVSVDRRENFPLTVFVKQSAEDKWAKREGRKLSGTEEYAAAKMRLFQAFDEVEDLAVAKPDLLVDDSNLDALLKALDL
;
A
#
# COMPACT_ATOMS: atom_id res chain seq x y z
N MET A 1 8.35 16.17 5.23
CA MET A 1 9.31 16.09 4.12
C MET A 1 8.58 16.09 2.80
N ALA A 2 9.04 16.91 1.87
CA ALA A 2 8.44 16.95 0.55
C ALA A 2 8.70 15.63 -0.22
N ARG A 3 7.68 15.11 -0.87
CA ARG A 3 7.80 13.92 -1.70
C ARG A 3 8.29 14.32 -3.09
N PRO A 4 9.05 13.45 -3.77
CA PRO A 4 9.34 13.69 -5.17
C PRO A 4 8.03 13.81 -5.95
N GLU A 5 7.99 14.73 -6.87
CA GLU A 5 6.80 14.96 -7.69
C GLU A 5 6.34 13.69 -8.42
N VAL A 6 7.29 12.85 -8.83
CA VAL A 6 6.97 11.58 -9.51
C VAL A 6 6.11 10.65 -8.67
N ALA A 7 6.17 10.73 -7.33
CA ALA A 7 5.38 9.89 -6.45
C ALA A 7 3.88 10.24 -6.53
N HIS A 8 3.55 11.45 -6.98
CA HIS A 8 2.17 11.92 -7.11
C HIS A 8 1.62 11.79 -8.53
N ARG A 9 2.37 11.18 -9.42
CA ARG A 9 1.89 10.94 -10.78
C ARG A 9 0.79 9.90 -10.80
N ILE A 10 -0.15 10.09 -11.73
CA ILE A 10 -1.15 9.07 -12.03
C ILE A 10 -0.46 7.97 -12.82
N LYS A 11 -0.57 6.75 -12.33
CA LYS A 11 0.03 5.56 -12.95
C LYS A 11 -1.07 4.57 -13.28
N SER A 12 -0.76 3.63 -14.16
CA SER A 12 -1.70 2.59 -14.56
C SER A 12 -1.19 1.22 -14.13
N TYR A 13 -2.10 0.34 -13.80
CA TYR A 13 -1.81 -1.05 -13.45
C TYR A 13 -2.84 -1.96 -14.13
N SER A 14 -2.36 -2.89 -14.94
CA SER A 14 -3.21 -3.87 -15.60
C SER A 14 -3.35 -5.08 -14.67
N ALA A 15 -4.51 -5.24 -14.07
CA ALA A 15 -4.75 -6.24 -13.07
C ALA A 15 -4.98 -7.63 -13.67
N ALA A 16 -4.70 -8.66 -12.87
CA ALA A 16 -4.96 -10.05 -13.24
C ALA A 16 -6.45 -10.30 -13.53
N THR A 17 -7.32 -9.48 -12.95
CA THR A 17 -8.77 -9.52 -13.18
C THR A 17 -9.21 -9.03 -14.57
N GLY A 18 -8.28 -8.41 -15.31
CA GLY A 18 -8.58 -7.82 -16.63
C GLY A 18 -8.90 -6.35 -16.60
N PHE A 19 -9.11 -5.77 -15.43
CA PHE A 19 -9.32 -4.33 -15.29
C PHE A 19 -8.02 -3.56 -15.38
N VAL A 20 -8.10 -2.31 -15.84
CA VAL A 20 -6.97 -1.38 -15.81
C VAL A 20 -7.27 -0.31 -14.75
N TYR A 21 -6.41 -0.25 -13.75
CA TYR A 21 -6.54 0.73 -12.67
C TYR A 21 -5.61 1.90 -12.93
N GLN A 22 -6.11 3.10 -12.66
CA GLN A 22 -5.27 4.28 -12.53
C GLN A 22 -5.18 4.57 -11.03
N TYR A 23 -3.99 4.89 -10.56
CA TYR A 23 -3.78 5.18 -9.15
C TYR A 23 -2.79 6.31 -8.98
N GLN A 24 -2.95 7.03 -7.87
CA GLN A 24 -2.09 8.15 -7.53
C GLN A 24 -1.85 8.13 -6.03
N PHE A 25 -0.58 8.15 -5.63
CA PHE A 25 -0.23 8.31 -4.24
C PHE A 25 -0.52 9.75 -3.81
N VAL A 26 -1.25 9.92 -2.69
CA VAL A 26 -1.63 11.23 -2.18
C VAL A 26 -0.74 11.64 -1.01
N GLU A 27 -0.72 10.81 0.04
CA GLU A 27 0.04 11.11 1.24
C GLU A 27 0.24 9.87 2.11
N VAL A 28 1.19 9.98 3.03
CA VAL A 28 1.36 9.03 4.12
C VAL A 28 1.29 9.81 5.43
N GLN A 29 0.59 9.27 6.42
CA GLN A 29 0.45 9.90 7.72
C GLN A 29 0.43 8.85 8.81
N LYS A 30 0.85 9.25 10.01
CA LYS A 30 0.73 8.38 11.17
C LYS A 30 -0.74 8.19 11.51
N ALA A 31 -1.12 6.96 11.84
CA ALA A 31 -2.51 6.63 12.11
C ALA A 31 -2.61 5.54 13.17
N ARG A 32 -3.82 5.31 13.60
CA ARG A 32 -4.14 4.28 14.59
C ARG A 32 -5.36 3.49 14.10
N ARG A 33 -5.27 2.16 14.26
CA ARG A 33 -6.39 1.25 14.03
C ARG A 33 -6.61 0.48 15.33
N GLY A 34 -7.63 0.88 16.10
CA GLY A 34 -7.80 0.35 17.45
C GLY A 34 -6.60 0.70 18.32
N LEU A 35 -5.91 -0.30 18.85
CA LEU A 35 -4.69 -0.11 19.65
C LEU A 35 -3.42 -0.14 18.80
N SER A 36 -3.53 -0.42 17.52
CA SER A 36 -2.37 -0.55 16.65
C SER A 36 -1.96 0.81 16.09
N LEU A 37 -0.67 1.12 16.20
CA LEU A 37 -0.08 2.31 15.56
C LEU A 37 0.56 1.90 14.24
N GLY A 38 0.61 2.82 13.31
CA GLY A 38 1.24 2.58 12.02
C GLY A 38 1.22 3.79 11.13
N ASN A 39 1.50 3.56 9.85
CA ASN A 39 1.46 4.59 8.83
C ASN A 39 0.38 4.26 7.82
N GLU A 40 -0.42 5.25 7.48
CA GLU A 40 -1.51 5.11 6.52
C GLU A 40 -1.11 5.75 5.20
N TYR A 41 -1.07 4.93 4.15
CA TYR A 41 -0.79 5.39 2.80
C TYR A 41 -2.11 5.60 2.08
N VAL A 42 -2.33 6.80 1.58
CA VAL A 42 -3.59 7.17 0.92
C VAL A 42 -3.37 7.26 -0.58
N TYR A 43 -4.23 6.57 -1.32
CA TYR A 43 -4.22 6.56 -2.78
C TYR A 43 -5.57 6.98 -3.31
N ILE A 44 -5.57 7.66 -4.45
CA ILE A 44 -6.78 7.87 -5.24
C ILE A 44 -6.73 6.91 -6.41
N VAL A 45 -7.80 6.17 -6.60
CA VAL A 45 -7.87 5.07 -7.57
C VAL A 45 -9.08 5.25 -8.46
N SER A 46 -8.94 4.88 -9.73
CA SER A 46 -10.09 4.72 -10.62
C SER A 46 -9.92 3.42 -11.40
N VAL A 47 -11.03 2.80 -11.77
CA VAL A 47 -11.02 1.60 -12.60
C VAL A 47 -11.56 1.97 -13.97
N ASP A 48 -10.79 1.62 -15.01
CA ASP A 48 -11.14 1.91 -16.42
C ASP A 48 -11.50 3.38 -16.66
N ARG A 49 -10.79 4.28 -15.95
CA ARG A 49 -10.94 5.74 -16.04
C ARG A 49 -12.32 6.27 -15.65
N ARG A 50 -13.01 5.51 -14.80
CA ARG A 50 -14.29 5.93 -14.25
C ARG A 50 -14.07 6.83 -13.03
N GLU A 51 -15.10 6.97 -12.22
CA GLU A 51 -15.07 7.80 -11.03
C GLU A 51 -13.94 7.42 -10.06
N ASN A 52 -13.28 8.41 -9.49
CA ASN A 52 -12.21 8.21 -8.52
C ASN A 52 -12.77 7.83 -7.15
N PHE A 53 -12.01 7.01 -6.43
CA PHE A 53 -12.32 6.66 -5.03
C PHE A 53 -11.02 6.51 -4.25
N PRO A 54 -11.05 6.76 -2.93
CA PRO A 54 -9.85 6.60 -2.10
C PRO A 54 -9.67 5.14 -1.68
N LEU A 55 -8.41 4.71 -1.60
CA LEU A 55 -8.03 3.46 -0.96
C LEU A 55 -6.87 3.75 -0.02
N THR A 56 -6.87 3.12 1.14
CA THR A 56 -5.80 3.27 2.11
C THR A 56 -5.10 1.95 2.38
N VAL A 57 -3.79 2.02 2.62
CA VAL A 57 -2.98 0.88 3.06
C VAL A 57 -2.38 1.24 4.40
N PHE A 58 -2.75 0.53 5.44
CA PHE A 58 -2.23 0.74 6.78
C PHE A 58 -1.09 -0.23 7.05
N VAL A 59 0.11 0.30 7.32
CA VAL A 59 1.29 -0.50 7.63
C VAL A 59 1.50 -0.46 9.15
N LYS A 60 1.33 -1.60 9.81
CA LYS A 60 1.46 -1.70 11.27
C LYS A 60 2.90 -1.51 11.71
N GLN A 61 3.12 -0.63 12.67
CA GLN A 61 4.44 -0.39 13.25
C GLN A 61 5.00 -1.65 13.91
N SER A 62 4.14 -2.42 14.59
CA SER A 62 4.59 -3.64 15.25
C SER A 62 5.15 -4.67 14.28
N ALA A 63 4.61 -4.74 13.06
CA ALA A 63 5.14 -5.63 12.03
C ALA A 63 6.54 -5.21 11.60
N GLU A 64 6.75 -3.92 11.42
CA GLU A 64 8.07 -3.38 11.06
C GLU A 64 9.08 -3.58 12.18
N ASP A 65 8.65 -3.40 13.44
CA ASP A 65 9.52 -3.61 14.60
C ASP A 65 10.00 -5.06 14.71
N LYS A 66 9.09 -6.00 14.49
CA LYS A 66 9.44 -7.44 14.49
C LYS A 66 10.38 -7.78 13.35
N TRP A 67 10.11 -7.24 12.17
CA TRP A 67 10.97 -7.44 11.01
C TRP A 67 12.38 -6.88 11.28
N ALA A 68 12.46 -5.67 11.85
CA ALA A 68 13.74 -5.03 12.17
C ALA A 68 14.56 -5.85 13.16
N LYS A 69 13.92 -6.41 14.17
CA LYS A 69 14.59 -7.29 15.14
C LYS A 69 15.17 -8.53 14.47
N ARG A 70 14.40 -9.14 13.60
CA ARG A 70 14.81 -10.37 12.90
C ARG A 70 15.93 -10.10 11.90
N GLU A 71 15.83 -8.99 11.16
CA GLU A 71 16.78 -8.67 10.08
C GLU A 71 17.98 -7.84 10.52
N GLY A 72 17.93 -7.28 11.72
CA GLY A 72 19.05 -6.48 12.26
C GLY A 72 19.13 -5.06 11.69
N ARG A 73 18.08 -4.58 11.04
CA ARG A 73 18.00 -3.20 10.54
C ARG A 73 16.56 -2.76 10.42
N LYS A 74 16.33 -1.46 10.43
CA LYS A 74 15.00 -0.90 10.23
C LYS A 74 14.68 -0.79 8.73
N LEU A 75 13.39 -0.90 8.40
CA LEU A 75 12.94 -0.56 7.07
C LEU A 75 13.13 0.93 6.83
N SER A 76 13.59 1.28 5.62
CA SER A 76 13.61 2.67 5.20
C SER A 76 12.21 3.11 4.80
N GLY A 77 12.00 4.44 4.71
CA GLY A 77 10.72 4.97 4.22
C GLY A 77 10.40 4.52 2.81
N THR A 78 11.41 4.40 1.95
CA THR A 78 11.25 3.92 0.59
C THR A 78 10.80 2.46 0.56
N GLU A 79 11.37 1.64 1.42
CA GLU A 79 10.99 0.22 1.53
C GLU A 79 9.55 0.06 2.04
N GLU A 80 9.17 0.85 3.04
CA GLU A 80 7.81 0.85 3.56
C GLU A 80 6.81 1.26 2.46
N TYR A 81 7.13 2.33 1.73
CA TYR A 81 6.32 2.80 0.60
C TYR A 81 6.15 1.70 -0.45
N ALA A 82 7.24 1.00 -0.78
CA ALA A 82 7.21 -0.07 -1.76
C ALA A 82 6.33 -1.25 -1.28
N ALA A 83 6.43 -1.60 -0.01
CA ALA A 83 5.58 -2.67 0.57
C ALA A 83 4.10 -2.29 0.52
N ALA A 84 3.77 -1.04 0.86
CA ALA A 84 2.40 -0.54 0.79
C ALA A 84 1.86 -0.62 -0.65
N LYS A 85 2.69 -0.23 -1.61
CA LYS A 85 2.33 -0.26 -3.03
C LYS A 85 2.09 -1.70 -3.53
N MET A 86 2.92 -2.64 -3.09
CA MET A 86 2.71 -4.06 -3.43
C MET A 86 1.39 -4.58 -2.86
N ARG A 87 1.04 -4.15 -1.66
CA ARG A 87 -0.24 -4.53 -1.06
C ARG A 87 -1.42 -3.97 -1.87
N LEU A 88 -1.27 -2.74 -2.37
CA LEU A 88 -2.28 -2.14 -3.25
C LEU A 88 -2.43 -2.97 -4.53
N PHE A 89 -1.31 -3.38 -5.13
CA PHE A 89 -1.34 -4.20 -6.35
C PHE A 89 -2.00 -5.56 -6.11
N GLN A 90 -1.78 -6.18 -4.95
CA GLN A 90 -2.49 -7.40 -4.60
C GLN A 90 -4.00 -7.20 -4.60
N ALA A 91 -4.45 -6.06 -4.07
CA ALA A 91 -5.88 -5.75 -4.07
C ALA A 91 -6.41 -5.59 -5.49
N PHE A 92 -5.65 -4.94 -6.37
CA PHE A 92 -6.03 -4.81 -7.78
C PHE A 92 -6.20 -6.18 -8.46
N ASP A 93 -5.34 -7.13 -8.10
CA ASP A 93 -5.36 -8.47 -8.72
C ASP A 93 -6.42 -9.39 -8.11
N GLU A 94 -6.79 -9.18 -6.84
CA GLU A 94 -7.56 -10.15 -6.09
C GLU A 94 -8.99 -9.71 -5.77
N VAL A 95 -9.22 -8.40 -5.62
CA VAL A 95 -10.54 -7.88 -5.26
C VAL A 95 -11.31 -7.53 -6.53
N GLU A 96 -12.44 -8.19 -6.72
CA GLU A 96 -13.19 -8.10 -7.96
C GLU A 96 -13.81 -6.74 -8.22
N ASP A 97 -14.32 -6.08 -7.18
CA ASP A 97 -14.97 -4.77 -7.32
C ASP A 97 -14.49 -3.82 -6.21
N LEU A 98 -13.33 -3.23 -6.44
CA LEU A 98 -12.71 -2.33 -5.47
C LEU A 98 -13.52 -1.06 -5.23
N ALA A 99 -14.20 -0.56 -6.26
CA ALA A 99 -15.00 0.66 -6.13
C ALA A 99 -16.15 0.48 -5.13
N VAL A 100 -16.72 -0.72 -5.08
CA VAL A 100 -17.80 -1.06 -4.14
C VAL A 100 -17.23 -1.52 -2.81
N ALA A 101 -16.26 -2.44 -2.84
CA ALA A 101 -15.70 -3.04 -1.62
C ALA A 101 -14.93 -2.04 -0.76
N LYS A 102 -14.18 -1.14 -1.39
CA LYS A 102 -13.34 -0.12 -0.74
C LYS A 102 -12.65 -0.65 0.52
N PRO A 103 -11.89 -1.76 0.42
CA PRO A 103 -11.30 -2.40 1.59
C PRO A 103 -10.26 -1.52 2.25
N ASP A 104 -10.13 -1.65 3.58
CA ASP A 104 -9.02 -1.05 4.31
C ASP A 104 -7.87 -2.06 4.25
N LEU A 105 -6.88 -1.80 3.41
CA LEU A 105 -5.79 -2.74 3.16
C LEU A 105 -4.77 -2.69 4.28
N LEU A 106 -4.32 -3.86 4.71
CA LEU A 106 -3.46 -3.98 5.88
C LEU A 106 -2.14 -4.65 5.53
N VAL A 107 -1.04 -4.07 6.02
CA VAL A 107 0.28 -4.71 6.04
C VAL A 107 0.62 -4.99 7.50
N ASP A 108 0.73 -6.26 7.85
CA ASP A 108 1.00 -6.70 9.22
C ASP A 108 2.01 -7.86 9.24
N ASP A 109 2.14 -8.53 10.39
CA ASP A 109 3.07 -9.65 10.56
C ASP A 109 2.82 -10.77 9.55
N SER A 110 1.56 -10.94 9.11
CA SER A 110 1.19 -12.05 8.25
C SER A 110 1.64 -11.88 6.80
N ASN A 111 1.87 -10.64 6.35
CA ASN A 111 2.16 -10.39 4.94
C ASN A 111 3.39 -9.52 4.65
N LEU A 112 3.93 -8.80 5.63
CA LEU A 112 5.06 -7.90 5.39
C LEU A 112 6.25 -8.61 4.74
N ASP A 113 6.63 -9.75 5.28
CA ASP A 113 7.79 -10.50 4.77
C ASP A 113 7.61 -10.91 3.32
N ALA A 114 6.43 -11.43 2.97
CA ALA A 114 6.14 -11.84 1.61
C ALA A 114 6.15 -10.65 0.64
N LEU A 115 5.62 -9.51 1.06
CA LEU A 115 5.63 -8.29 0.25
C LEU A 115 7.07 -7.83 -0.03
N LEU A 116 7.92 -7.86 0.99
CA LEU A 116 9.32 -7.45 0.84
C LEU A 116 10.09 -8.44 -0.04
N LYS A 117 9.83 -9.73 0.09
CA LYS A 117 10.47 -10.75 -0.76
C LYS A 117 10.09 -10.57 -2.23
N ALA A 118 8.85 -10.20 -2.51
CA ALA A 118 8.41 -9.92 -3.86
C ALA A 118 9.16 -8.73 -4.48
N LEU A 119 9.74 -7.88 -3.64
CA LEU A 119 10.55 -6.73 -4.05
C LEU A 119 12.06 -7.02 -4.02
N ASP A 120 12.45 -8.25 -3.74
CA ASP A 120 13.87 -8.65 -3.57
C ASP A 120 14.55 -7.92 -2.40
N LEU A 121 13.83 -7.73 -1.33
CA LEU A 121 14.39 -7.05 -0.14
C LEU A 121 14.67 -8.02 1.01
#